data_3b2be33fea58421701fb714a52f37812
#
_entry.id   3b2be33fea58421701fb714a52f37812
#
_cell.length_a   1.000
_cell.length_b   1.000
_cell.length_c   1.000
_cell.angle_alpha   90.00
_cell.angle_beta   90.00
_cell.angle_gamma   90.00
#
_symmetry.space_group_name_H-M   'P 1'
#
loop_
_entity.id
_entity.type
_entity.pdbx_description
1 polymer ?
#
loop_
_entity_poly.entity_id
_entity_poly.type
_entity_poly.pdbx_seq_one_letter_code
_entity_poly.pdbx_strand_id
1 'polypeptide(L)'
;MNKEKMKNKDVFFENSPEHFEKYQGKLISASEIKQIDFSGLRVAIIGANQLSVTHLDLICQSAEFVKVFQIRPHFVLPHTEKGIQRLISHPLLVKNRRLFNNRVKSLLAIRYLESQVADVWLRRQLMPNSASERKVFLKSDTYYSAL
;
A
#
# COMPACT_ATOMS: atom_id res chain seq x y z
N MET A 1 0.20 -37.46 -19.17
CA MET A 1 -0.37 -36.19 -18.70
C MET A 1 0.25 -35.86 -17.34
N ASN A 2 1.35 -35.12 -17.37
CA ASN A 2 2.11 -34.78 -16.16
C ASN A 2 1.44 -33.63 -15.42
N LYS A 3 0.95 -33.91 -14.22
CA LYS A 3 0.66 -32.89 -13.22
C LYS A 3 2.00 -32.45 -12.64
N GLU A 4 2.60 -31.41 -13.16
CA GLU A 4 3.72 -30.74 -12.50
C GLU A 4 3.20 -30.17 -11.17
N LYS A 5 3.70 -30.75 -10.11
CA LYS A 5 3.67 -30.16 -8.77
C LYS A 5 4.44 -28.83 -8.84
N MET A 6 3.73 -27.72 -8.95
CA MET A 6 4.31 -26.40 -8.70
C MET A 6 4.87 -26.44 -7.28
N LYS A 7 6.19 -26.43 -7.18
CA LYS A 7 6.92 -26.30 -5.92
C LYS A 7 6.59 -24.94 -5.32
N ASN A 8 5.90 -24.98 -4.22
CA ASN A 8 5.53 -23.87 -3.33
C ASN A 8 6.79 -23.24 -2.70
N LYS A 9 7.61 -22.52 -3.46
CA LYS A 9 8.88 -22.01 -2.91
C LYS A 9 9.21 -20.55 -3.10
N ASP A 10 8.37 -19.74 -3.75
CA ASP A 10 8.73 -18.35 -4.02
C ASP A 10 7.69 -17.33 -3.56
N VAL A 11 7.18 -17.48 -2.35
CA VAL A 11 6.50 -16.40 -1.66
C VAL A 11 7.52 -15.68 -0.79
N PHE A 12 8.22 -14.73 -1.38
CA PHE A 12 9.08 -13.82 -0.63
C PHE A 12 8.23 -12.79 0.12
N PHE A 13 7.70 -13.20 1.25
CA PHE A 13 7.60 -12.29 2.37
C PHE A 13 8.98 -12.32 3.04
N GLU A 14 9.62 -11.19 3.17
CA GLU A 14 10.92 -11.03 3.84
C GLU A 14 10.87 -11.47 5.33
N ASN A 15 9.70 -11.88 5.81
CA ASN A 15 9.40 -12.57 7.07
C ASN A 15 8.12 -13.39 6.86
N SER A 16 8.20 -14.53 6.15
CA SER A 16 7.09 -15.50 6.16
C SER A 16 6.94 -16.03 7.58
N PRO A 17 5.83 -15.76 8.26
CA PRO A 17 5.58 -16.44 9.52
C PRO A 17 5.51 -17.94 9.23
N GLU A 18 6.16 -18.75 10.03
CA GLU A 18 6.16 -20.23 9.99
C GLU A 18 4.74 -20.86 9.99
N HIS A 19 3.70 -20.02 10.10
CA HIS A 19 2.31 -20.41 10.22
C HIS A 19 1.55 -20.55 8.89
N PHE A 20 2.12 -20.16 7.74
CA PHE A 20 1.44 -20.33 6.45
C PHE A 20 1.47 -21.74 5.88
N GLU A 21 2.23 -22.66 6.48
CA GLU A 21 2.27 -24.08 6.06
C GLU A 21 0.89 -24.78 6.14
N LYS A 22 0.01 -24.29 7.01
CA LYS A 22 -1.35 -24.83 7.19
C LYS A 22 -2.39 -24.13 6.30
N TYR A 23 -2.02 -23.07 5.59
CA TYR A 23 -2.94 -22.35 4.75
C TYR A 23 -3.21 -23.11 3.46
N GLN A 24 -4.49 -23.41 3.21
CA GLN A 24 -4.90 -24.20 2.04
C GLN A 24 -5.25 -23.34 0.82
N GLY A 25 -5.28 -22.02 0.97
CA GLY A 25 -5.55 -21.08 -0.11
C GLY A 25 -4.33 -20.84 -0.99
N LYS A 26 -4.53 -20.11 -2.07
CA LYS A 26 -3.47 -19.71 -2.99
C LYS A 26 -2.66 -18.55 -2.36
N LEU A 27 -1.35 -18.73 -2.24
CA LEU A 27 -0.41 -17.66 -1.89
C LEU A 27 0.23 -17.12 -3.16
N ILE A 28 0.27 -15.81 -3.28
CA ILE A 28 0.82 -15.11 -4.45
C ILE A 28 1.74 -13.99 -4.00
N SER A 29 2.78 -13.73 -4.77
CA SER A 29 3.64 -12.58 -4.57
C SER A 29 2.99 -11.30 -5.13
N ALA A 30 3.29 -10.15 -4.52
CA ALA A 30 2.81 -8.86 -5.02
C ALA A 30 3.27 -8.55 -6.46
N SER A 31 4.35 -9.17 -6.94
CA SER A 31 4.82 -9.06 -8.32
C SER A 31 3.90 -9.72 -9.35
N GLU A 32 3.09 -10.70 -8.92
CA GLU A 32 2.19 -11.47 -9.78
C GLU A 32 0.79 -10.86 -9.88
N ILE A 33 0.50 -9.78 -9.14
CA ILE A 33 -0.83 -9.14 -9.07
C ILE A 33 -1.42 -8.87 -10.47
N LYS A 34 -0.60 -8.42 -11.42
CA LYS A 34 -1.07 -8.08 -12.77
C LYS A 34 -1.46 -9.29 -13.64
N GLN A 35 -1.07 -10.49 -13.24
CA GLN A 35 -1.28 -11.73 -14.01
C GLN A 35 -2.47 -12.53 -13.49
N ILE A 36 -3.10 -12.07 -12.43
CA ILE A 36 -4.16 -12.81 -11.74
C ILE A 36 -5.50 -12.13 -11.96
N ASP A 37 -6.47 -12.94 -12.34
CA ASP A 37 -7.88 -12.54 -12.30
C ASP A 37 -8.41 -12.73 -10.87
N PHE A 38 -8.83 -11.64 -10.26
CA PHE A 38 -9.38 -11.62 -8.91
C PHE A 38 -10.91 -11.77 -8.87
N SER A 39 -11.57 -11.93 -10.02
CA SER A 39 -13.02 -12.00 -10.11
C SER A 39 -13.60 -13.11 -9.23
N GLY A 40 -14.51 -12.74 -8.33
CA GLY A 40 -15.14 -13.66 -7.38
C GLY A 40 -14.23 -14.23 -6.30
N LEU A 41 -13.01 -13.71 -6.15
CA LEU A 41 -12.08 -14.16 -5.12
C LEU A 41 -12.19 -13.31 -3.85
N ARG A 42 -11.98 -13.96 -2.71
CA ARG A 42 -11.77 -13.30 -1.41
C ARG A 42 -10.28 -13.15 -1.18
N VAL A 43 -9.81 -11.91 -1.13
CA VAL A 43 -8.39 -11.57 -1.13
C VAL A 43 -7.97 -11.02 0.23
N ALA A 44 -6.90 -11.56 0.79
CA ALA A 44 -6.21 -11.01 1.95
C ALA A 44 -4.85 -10.44 1.53
N ILE A 45 -4.63 -9.17 1.78
CA ILE A 45 -3.34 -8.51 1.52
C ILE A 45 -2.59 -8.39 2.84
N ILE A 46 -1.43 -9.02 2.93
CA ILE A 46 -0.61 -9.01 4.14
C ILE A 46 0.58 -8.09 3.94
N GLY A 47 0.58 -6.99 4.71
CA GLY A 47 1.53 -5.92 4.56
C GLY A 47 1.17 -4.96 3.42
N ALA A 48 1.82 -3.78 3.42
CA ALA A 48 1.66 -2.79 2.38
C ALA A 48 3.04 -2.44 1.81
N ASN A 49 3.31 -2.90 0.59
CA ASN A 49 4.47 -2.49 -0.18
C ASN A 49 4.05 -1.62 -1.37
N GLN A 50 5.01 -1.12 -2.14
CA GLN A 50 4.72 -0.24 -3.27
C GLN A 50 3.79 -0.91 -4.30
N LEU A 51 3.95 -2.21 -4.57
CA LEU A 51 3.13 -2.92 -5.55
C LEU A 51 1.69 -3.12 -5.07
N SER A 52 1.51 -3.57 -3.82
CA SER A 52 0.17 -3.75 -3.25
C SER A 52 -0.59 -2.43 -3.13
N VAL A 53 0.09 -1.35 -2.71
CA VAL A 53 -0.51 0.00 -2.60
C VAL A 53 -0.88 0.58 -3.96
N THR A 54 -0.08 0.30 -5.00
CA THR A 54 -0.37 0.78 -6.37
C THR A 54 -1.53 0.05 -7.02
N HIS A 55 -1.73 -1.23 -6.70
CA HIS A 55 -2.72 -2.09 -7.37
C HIS A 55 -3.94 -2.45 -6.50
N LEU A 56 -4.07 -1.86 -5.31
CA LEU A 56 -5.18 -2.15 -4.41
C LEU A 56 -6.53 -1.87 -5.06
N ASP A 57 -6.67 -0.74 -5.73
CA ASP A 57 -7.89 -0.34 -6.43
C ASP A 57 -8.30 -1.36 -7.51
N LEU A 58 -7.34 -1.86 -8.28
CA LEU A 58 -7.58 -2.87 -9.30
C LEU A 58 -8.09 -4.18 -8.67
N ILE A 59 -7.51 -4.60 -7.54
CA ILE A 59 -7.97 -5.79 -6.81
C ILE A 59 -9.37 -5.56 -6.26
N CYS A 60 -9.64 -4.40 -5.67
CA CYS A 60 -10.94 -4.06 -5.10
C CYS A 60 -12.06 -3.96 -6.14
N GLN A 61 -11.75 -3.60 -7.38
CA GLN A 61 -12.73 -3.54 -8.46
C GLN A 61 -13.18 -4.91 -8.95
N SER A 62 -12.35 -5.94 -8.83
CA SER A 62 -12.62 -7.27 -9.39
C SER A 62 -12.90 -8.34 -8.33
N ALA A 63 -12.32 -8.23 -7.15
CA ALA A 63 -12.50 -9.21 -6.07
C ALA A 63 -13.88 -9.09 -5.41
N GLU A 64 -14.41 -10.21 -4.94
CA GLU A 64 -15.65 -10.24 -4.14
C GLU A 64 -15.46 -9.57 -2.78
N PHE A 65 -14.31 -9.76 -2.18
CA PHE A 65 -13.98 -9.20 -0.87
C PHE A 65 -12.48 -9.00 -0.74
N VAL A 66 -12.07 -7.85 -0.22
CA VAL A 66 -10.66 -7.54 0.05
C VAL A 66 -10.48 -7.16 1.51
N LYS A 67 -9.46 -7.72 2.15
CA LYS A 67 -9.04 -7.34 3.50
C LYS A 67 -7.55 -7.06 3.52
N VAL A 68 -7.17 -5.89 4.02
CA VAL A 68 -5.79 -5.47 4.15
C VAL A 68 -5.34 -5.61 5.60
N PHE A 69 -4.29 -6.39 5.82
CA PHE A 69 -3.63 -6.56 7.12
C PHE A 69 -2.34 -5.78 7.11
N GLN A 70 -2.28 -4.71 7.86
CA GLN A 70 -1.13 -3.82 7.91
C GLN A 70 -0.58 -3.76 9.35
N ILE A 71 0.64 -4.26 9.55
CA ILE A 71 1.29 -4.27 10.87
C ILE A 71 1.77 -2.86 11.22
N ARG A 72 2.32 -2.15 10.22
CA ARG A 72 2.82 -0.78 10.37
C ARG A 72 2.33 0.07 9.21
N PRO A 73 1.56 1.11 9.47
CA PRO A 73 1.17 2.07 8.44
C PRO A 73 2.39 2.76 7.85
N HIS A 74 2.42 2.90 6.54
CA HIS A 74 3.46 3.61 5.80
C HIS A 74 2.98 5.00 5.38
N PHE A 75 3.95 5.88 5.10
CA PHE A 75 3.65 7.19 4.53
C PHE A 75 3.30 7.02 3.05
N VAL A 76 2.07 7.32 2.66
CA VAL A 76 1.64 7.29 1.27
C VAL A 76 1.53 8.72 0.75
N LEU A 77 2.18 8.97 -0.38
CA LEU A 77 2.15 10.24 -1.10
C LEU A 77 1.41 10.07 -2.42
N PRO A 78 0.81 11.12 -2.96
CA PRO A 78 0.27 11.07 -4.31
C PRO A 78 1.39 10.77 -5.32
N HIS A 79 1.06 10.03 -6.36
CA HIS A 79 1.99 9.70 -7.43
C HIS A 79 2.19 10.90 -8.36
N THR A 80 1.13 11.64 -8.63
CA THR A 80 1.12 12.75 -9.56
C THR A 80 1.69 14.04 -8.96
N GLU A 81 2.38 14.83 -9.79
CA GLU A 81 2.88 16.16 -9.41
C GLU A 81 1.75 17.10 -9.01
N LYS A 82 0.61 17.03 -9.71
CA LYS A 82 -0.60 17.82 -9.39
C LYS A 82 -1.14 17.48 -8.00
N GLY A 83 -1.12 16.20 -7.61
CA GLY A 83 -1.49 15.76 -6.27
C GLY A 83 -0.58 16.35 -5.20
N ILE A 84 0.72 16.33 -5.43
CA ILE A 84 1.69 16.94 -4.51
C ILE A 84 1.51 18.45 -4.43
N GLN A 85 1.32 19.14 -5.56
CA GLN A 85 1.10 20.59 -5.60
C GLN A 85 -0.14 21.03 -4.83
N ARG A 86 -1.22 20.24 -4.84
CA ARG A 86 -2.43 20.53 -4.05
C ARG A 86 -2.19 20.50 -2.54
N LEU A 87 -1.21 19.72 -2.09
CA LEU A 87 -0.85 19.60 -0.67
C LEU A 87 0.11 20.70 -0.20
N ILE A 88 0.76 21.38 -1.14
CA ILE A 88 1.75 22.42 -0.84
C ILE A 88 1.09 23.80 -0.97
N SER A 89 0.88 24.44 0.16
CA SER A 89 0.35 25.81 0.20
C SER A 89 1.45 26.88 0.11
N HIS A 90 2.72 26.49 0.28
CA HIS A 90 3.82 27.46 0.39
C HIS A 90 4.61 27.60 -0.93
N PRO A 91 4.70 28.82 -1.52
CA PRO A 91 5.33 29.06 -2.83
C PRO A 91 6.78 28.60 -2.94
N LEU A 92 7.56 28.71 -1.87
CA LEU A 92 8.97 28.29 -1.83
C LEU A 92 9.12 26.77 -1.94
N LEU A 93 8.20 26.01 -1.38
CA LEU A 93 8.22 24.54 -1.47
C LEU A 93 7.85 24.06 -2.86
N VAL A 94 6.95 24.78 -3.56
CA VAL A 94 6.57 24.44 -4.93
C VAL A 94 7.76 24.56 -5.90
N LYS A 95 8.60 25.59 -5.71
CA LYS A 95 9.74 25.87 -6.59
C LYS A 95 10.97 25.01 -6.29
N ASN A 96 11.12 24.50 -5.07
CA ASN A 96 12.39 23.92 -4.64
C ASN A 96 12.23 22.50 -4.08
N ARG A 97 12.15 21.50 -4.99
CA ARG A 97 12.02 20.07 -4.64
C ARG A 97 13.15 19.52 -3.78
N ARG A 98 14.32 20.17 -3.78
CA ARG A 98 15.46 19.78 -2.92
C ARG A 98 15.16 19.97 -1.44
N LEU A 99 14.15 20.78 -1.09
CA LEU A 99 13.70 20.97 0.29
C LEU A 99 12.80 19.83 0.82
N PHE A 100 12.42 18.87 -0.03
CA PHE A 100 11.65 17.71 0.39
C PHE A 100 12.50 16.69 1.15
N ASN A 101 12.92 17.06 2.34
CA ASN A 101 13.49 16.13 3.29
C ASN A 101 12.40 15.20 3.86
N ASN A 102 12.81 14.17 4.62
CA ASN A 102 11.87 13.19 5.18
C ASN A 102 10.82 13.80 6.12
N ARG A 103 11.11 14.95 6.76
CA ARG A 103 10.12 15.65 7.61
C ARG A 103 9.02 16.26 6.76
N VAL A 104 9.37 16.97 5.69
CA VAL A 104 8.40 17.57 4.77
C VAL A 104 7.57 16.49 4.08
N LYS A 105 8.20 15.41 3.60
CA LYS A 105 7.49 14.27 3.01
C LYS A 105 6.51 13.64 3.99
N SER A 106 6.88 13.49 5.25
CA SER A 106 5.99 12.93 6.30
C SER A 106 4.76 13.82 6.51
N LEU A 107 4.94 15.14 6.61
CA LEU A 107 3.84 16.09 6.76
C LEU A 107 2.90 16.07 5.55
N LEU A 108 3.45 16.02 4.34
CA LEU A 108 2.66 15.92 3.12
C LEU A 108 1.85 14.62 3.05
N ALA A 109 2.45 13.51 3.45
CA ALA A 109 1.75 12.21 3.49
C ALA A 109 0.63 12.20 4.53
N ILE A 110 0.82 12.80 5.69
CA ILE A 110 -0.22 12.94 6.72
C ILE A 110 -1.36 13.83 6.18
N ARG A 111 -1.06 14.97 5.59
CA ARG A 111 -2.09 15.82 4.97
C ARG A 111 -2.84 15.11 3.86
N TYR A 112 -2.13 14.30 3.07
CA TYR A 112 -2.76 13.50 2.03
C TYR A 112 -3.73 12.49 2.64
N LEU A 113 -3.32 11.74 3.65
CA LEU A 113 -4.19 10.84 4.40
C LEU A 113 -5.44 11.57 4.92
N GLU A 114 -5.26 12.72 5.57
CA GLU A 114 -6.36 13.53 6.13
C GLU A 114 -7.32 14.04 5.06
N SER A 115 -6.82 14.35 3.87
CA SER A 115 -7.64 14.82 2.76
C SER A 115 -8.44 13.72 2.06
N GLN A 116 -7.95 12.45 2.13
CA GLN A 116 -8.56 11.33 1.42
C GLN A 116 -9.47 10.48 2.33
N VAL A 117 -9.19 10.41 3.62
CA VAL A 117 -9.91 9.55 4.56
C VAL A 117 -10.73 10.41 5.52
N ALA A 118 -12.05 10.45 5.32
CA ALA A 118 -12.97 11.20 6.18
C ALA A 118 -13.21 10.51 7.52
N ASP A 119 -13.26 9.18 7.53
CA ASP A 119 -13.48 8.38 8.75
C ASP A 119 -12.31 8.51 9.72
N VAL A 120 -12.62 8.96 10.95
CA VAL A 120 -11.62 9.23 11.99
C VAL A 120 -10.96 7.96 12.52
N TRP A 121 -11.71 6.85 12.59
CA TRP A 121 -11.19 5.57 13.08
C TRP A 121 -10.24 4.96 12.07
N LEU A 122 -10.65 4.92 10.81
CA LEU A 122 -9.80 4.44 9.73
C LEU A 122 -8.54 5.30 9.61
N ARG A 123 -8.67 6.63 9.69
CA ARG A 123 -7.53 7.56 9.67
C ARG A 123 -6.53 7.28 10.79
N ARG A 124 -7.00 6.99 12.01
CA ARG A 124 -6.12 6.62 13.13
C ARG A 124 -5.38 5.31 12.88
N GLN A 125 -6.05 4.32 12.30
CA GLN A 125 -5.42 3.04 11.97
C GLN A 125 -4.36 3.17 10.87
N LEU A 126 -4.58 4.09 9.93
CA LEU A 126 -3.67 4.36 8.81
C LEU A 126 -2.57 5.38 9.13
N MET A 127 -2.60 6.00 10.31
CA MET A 127 -1.64 7.04 10.69
C MET A 127 -0.24 6.45 10.89
N PRO A 128 0.75 6.87 10.08
CA PRO A 128 2.10 6.36 10.20
C PRO A 128 2.81 6.99 11.41
N ASN A 129 3.73 6.22 12.01
CA ASN A 129 4.53 6.72 13.13
C ASN A 129 5.55 7.75 12.65
N SER A 130 5.29 9.02 12.92
CA SER A 130 6.17 10.14 12.54
C SER A 130 7.50 10.17 13.31
N ALA A 131 7.56 9.53 14.50
CA ALA A 131 8.77 9.43 15.31
C ALA A 131 9.69 8.27 14.88
N SER A 132 9.27 7.41 13.97
CA SER A 132 10.11 6.31 13.48
C SER A 132 11.36 6.83 12.77
N GLU A 133 12.50 6.27 13.11
CA GLU A 133 13.78 6.57 12.44
C GLU A 133 13.77 6.10 10.98
N ARG A 134 13.21 4.91 10.73
CA ARG A 134 13.06 4.35 9.38
C ARG A 134 11.67 4.65 8.85
N LYS A 135 11.59 5.65 7.97
CA LYS A 135 10.35 6.04 7.30
C LYS A 135 10.29 5.45 5.91
N VAL A 136 9.24 4.70 5.63
CA VAL A 136 8.97 4.16 4.30
C VAL A 136 7.92 5.03 3.64
N PHE A 137 8.23 5.54 2.45
CA PHE A 137 7.35 6.37 1.64
C PHE A 137 6.91 5.58 0.41
N LEU A 138 5.61 5.39 0.29
CA LEU A 138 4.96 4.75 -0.84
C LEU A 138 4.25 5.81 -1.69
N LYS A 139 3.90 5.49 -2.92
CA LYS A 139 3.21 6.40 -3.83
C LYS A 139 1.96 5.74 -4.39
N SER A 140 0.81 6.39 -4.24
CA SER A 140 -0.43 5.99 -4.89
C SER A 140 -1.43 7.15 -4.88
N ASP A 141 -2.19 7.29 -5.94
CA ASP A 141 -3.30 8.24 -6.04
C ASP A 141 -4.63 7.59 -5.62
N THR A 142 -4.72 6.27 -5.57
CA THR A 142 -5.96 5.50 -5.39
C THR A 142 -6.02 4.67 -4.11
N TYR A 143 -4.91 4.53 -3.39
CA TYR A 143 -4.81 3.66 -2.22
C TYR A 143 -5.88 3.95 -1.16
N TYR A 144 -6.02 5.19 -0.76
CA TYR A 144 -6.96 5.56 0.30
C TYR A 144 -8.42 5.53 -0.14
N SER A 145 -8.70 5.75 -1.42
CA SER A 145 -10.05 5.63 -1.96
C SER A 145 -10.51 4.19 -2.14
N ALA A 146 -9.58 3.22 -2.13
CA ALA A 146 -9.86 1.81 -2.24
C ALA A 146 -10.07 1.12 -0.88
N LEU A 147 -9.82 1.82 0.24
CA LEU A 147 -10.02 1.33 1.61
C LEU A 147 -11.38 1.73 2.16
#